data_d8c9bded0b4922bed40b2292bf2051f0
#
_entry.id   d8c9bded0b4922bed40b2292bf2051f0
#
_cell.length_a   1.000
_cell.length_b   1.000
_cell.length_c   1.000
_cell.angle_alpha   90.00
_cell.angle_beta   90.00
_cell.angle_gamma   90.00
#
_symmetry.space_group_name_H-M   'P 1'
#
loop_
_entity.id
_entity.type
_entity.pdbx_description
1 polymer ?
#
loop_
_entity_poly.entity_id
_entity_poly.type
_entity_poly.pdbx_seq_one_letter_code
_entity_poly.pdbx_strand_id
1 'polypeptide(L)'
;MPAGPAGRGAVALALSLVYLIWGSIYLAIRLVIEEVPPLGSMGARFLLAALLMAVFLAVRGGWRRLLVTRREAGGAAFLGVLLLACGNGLTSVGQLHGVPSGVTALLVAMVPVWICIYRAVSGDRPRALELAGVGVGLVGLAVLVLPTGSERSSLPLVGVAVIVLSSLSWSFGSWIKPRLWLPQDVYVGATYQLMAAGAVMILASAVTRERFAGEIGLRAWGAFGYLVVFGSVVGFTAYAWLLHHAPLALVATHTYVNPVVAVAL
;
A
#
# COMPACT_ATOMS: atom_id res chain seq x y z
N MET A 1 9.10 -22.99 -14.70
CA MET A 1 10.40 -22.52 -15.23
C MET A 1 10.74 -21.24 -14.49
N PRO A 2 11.91 -21.10 -13.88
CA PRO A 2 12.34 -19.83 -13.35
C PRO A 2 12.45 -18.84 -14.52
N ALA A 3 11.72 -17.73 -14.44
CA ALA A 3 11.83 -16.66 -15.40
C ALA A 3 13.29 -16.18 -15.43
N GLY A 4 13.90 -16.11 -16.62
CA GLY A 4 15.24 -15.58 -16.80
C GLY A 4 15.33 -14.14 -16.22
N PRO A 5 16.54 -13.60 -16.02
CA PRO A 5 16.71 -12.27 -15.44
C PRO A 5 15.94 -11.25 -16.28
N ALA A 6 14.99 -10.58 -15.64
CA ALA A 6 14.22 -9.54 -16.30
C ALA A 6 15.16 -8.45 -16.79
N GLY A 7 14.94 -7.98 -18.02
CA GLY A 7 15.76 -6.90 -18.61
C GLY A 7 15.72 -5.66 -17.70
N ARG A 8 16.85 -4.97 -17.54
CA ARG A 8 16.97 -3.75 -16.72
C ARG A 8 15.90 -2.70 -17.06
N GLY A 9 15.51 -2.60 -18.33
CA GLY A 9 14.44 -1.70 -18.78
C GLY A 9 13.06 -2.05 -18.22
N ALA A 10 12.71 -3.34 -18.13
CA ALA A 10 11.44 -3.77 -17.57
C ALA A 10 11.37 -3.51 -16.04
N VAL A 11 12.48 -3.72 -15.32
CA VAL A 11 12.58 -3.39 -13.89
C VAL A 11 12.45 -1.88 -13.69
N ALA A 12 13.14 -1.07 -14.49
CA ALA A 12 13.07 0.39 -14.42
C ALA A 12 11.64 0.90 -14.70
N LEU A 13 10.98 0.37 -15.72
CA LEU A 13 9.59 0.72 -16.06
C LEU A 13 8.64 0.37 -14.89
N ALA A 14 8.74 -0.85 -14.36
CA ALA A 14 7.88 -1.27 -13.25
C ALA A 14 8.13 -0.44 -11.97
N LEU A 15 9.38 -0.07 -11.67
CA LEU A 15 9.72 0.85 -10.58
C LEU A 15 9.11 2.23 -10.80
N SER A 16 9.27 2.80 -12.01
CA SER A 16 8.71 4.10 -12.36
C SER A 16 7.18 4.11 -12.20
N LEU A 17 6.51 3.05 -12.64
CA LEU A 17 5.06 2.90 -12.44
C LEU A 17 4.70 2.90 -10.95
N VAL A 18 5.41 2.13 -10.13
CA VAL A 18 5.17 2.10 -8.69
C VAL A 18 5.43 3.45 -8.04
N TYR A 19 6.51 4.16 -8.41
CA TYR A 19 6.85 5.46 -7.86
C TYR A 19 5.77 6.51 -8.15
N LEU A 20 5.37 6.63 -9.42
CA LEU A 20 4.39 7.64 -9.84
C LEU A 20 2.98 7.30 -9.32
N ILE A 21 2.55 6.05 -9.50
CA ILE A 21 1.21 5.64 -9.12
C ILE A 21 1.06 5.67 -7.60
N TRP A 22 1.98 5.07 -6.86
CA TRP A 22 1.84 5.01 -5.40
C TRP A 22 2.19 6.33 -4.72
N GLY A 23 3.02 7.18 -5.33
CA GLY A 23 3.22 8.54 -4.85
C GLY A 23 1.97 9.40 -4.96
N SER A 24 1.20 9.27 -6.04
CA SER A 24 -0.06 10.02 -6.24
C SER A 24 -1.28 9.43 -5.51
N ILE A 25 -1.21 8.20 -4.98
CA ILE A 25 -2.33 7.56 -4.25
C ILE A 25 -2.81 8.41 -3.07
N TYR A 26 -1.91 9.05 -2.32
CA TYR A 26 -2.27 9.82 -1.13
C TYR A 26 -3.18 10.98 -1.46
N LEU A 27 -2.92 11.69 -2.57
CA LEU A 27 -3.80 12.72 -3.08
C LEU A 27 -5.14 12.14 -3.54
N ALA A 28 -5.12 11.06 -4.32
CA ALA A 28 -6.33 10.42 -4.80
C ALA A 28 -7.21 9.88 -3.64
N ILE A 29 -6.61 9.30 -2.59
CA ILE A 29 -7.33 8.89 -1.38
C ILE A 29 -7.99 10.12 -0.75
N ARG A 30 -7.27 11.23 -0.59
CA ARG A 30 -7.81 12.45 0.00
C ARG A 30 -9.04 12.95 -0.76
N LEU A 31 -8.97 13.01 -2.09
CA LEU A 31 -10.10 13.43 -2.93
C LEU A 31 -11.34 12.55 -2.76
N VAL A 32 -11.16 11.25 -2.52
CA VAL A 32 -12.29 10.33 -2.29
C VAL A 32 -12.86 10.52 -0.90
N ILE A 33 -12.01 10.58 0.16
CA ILE A 33 -12.49 10.60 1.54
C ILE A 33 -13.06 11.95 1.97
N GLU A 34 -12.89 13.01 1.18
CA GLU A 34 -13.57 14.30 1.38
C GLU A 34 -15.09 14.17 1.17
N GLU A 35 -15.54 13.21 0.35
CA GLU A 35 -16.97 13.02 0.01
C GLU A 35 -17.50 11.65 0.44
N VAL A 36 -16.63 10.64 0.59
CA VAL A 36 -17.00 9.24 0.82
C VAL A 36 -16.27 8.68 2.04
N PRO A 37 -16.97 7.96 2.94
CA PRO A 37 -16.33 7.36 4.12
C PRO A 37 -15.13 6.46 3.77
N PRO A 38 -14.02 6.53 4.53
CA PRO A 38 -12.76 5.91 4.15
C PRO A 38 -12.80 4.37 4.11
N LEU A 39 -13.42 3.72 5.10
CA LEU A 39 -13.41 2.25 5.16
C LEU A 39 -14.28 1.65 4.05
N GLY A 40 -15.49 2.19 3.85
CA GLY A 40 -16.41 1.74 2.80
C GLY A 40 -15.83 1.94 1.42
N SER A 41 -15.30 3.14 1.12
CA SER A 41 -14.74 3.45 -0.20
C SER A 41 -13.48 2.65 -0.51
N MET A 42 -12.55 2.52 0.45
CA MET A 42 -11.32 1.73 0.25
C MET A 42 -11.64 0.23 0.19
N GLY A 43 -12.63 -0.25 0.95
CA GLY A 43 -13.11 -1.62 0.87
C GLY A 43 -13.70 -1.95 -0.51
N ALA A 44 -14.58 -1.09 -1.03
CA ALA A 44 -15.14 -1.20 -2.37
C ALA A 44 -14.06 -1.16 -3.45
N ARG A 45 -13.08 -0.25 -3.34
CA ARG A 45 -11.90 -0.18 -4.20
C ARG A 45 -11.18 -1.52 -4.30
N PHE A 46 -10.87 -2.14 -3.16
CA PHE A 46 -10.13 -3.40 -3.15
C PHE A 46 -10.95 -4.57 -3.68
N LEU A 47 -12.25 -4.63 -3.38
CA LEU A 47 -13.13 -5.67 -3.95
C LEU A 47 -13.27 -5.55 -5.46
N LEU A 48 -13.45 -4.33 -5.98
CA LEU A 48 -13.49 -4.10 -7.43
C LEU A 48 -12.17 -4.46 -8.09
N ALA A 49 -11.04 -4.09 -7.50
CA ALA A 49 -9.73 -4.46 -8.02
C ALA A 49 -9.52 -5.99 -7.98
N ALA A 50 -9.93 -6.67 -6.92
CA ALA A 50 -9.89 -8.12 -6.82
C ALA A 50 -10.74 -8.79 -7.91
N LEU A 51 -11.95 -8.27 -8.14
CA LEU A 51 -12.84 -8.76 -9.20
C LEU A 51 -12.21 -8.58 -10.58
N LEU A 52 -11.68 -7.41 -10.90
CA LEU A 52 -11.02 -7.13 -12.17
C LEU A 52 -9.82 -8.08 -12.39
N MET A 53 -8.99 -8.27 -11.37
CA MET A 53 -7.86 -9.20 -11.45
C MET A 53 -8.31 -10.64 -11.59
N ALA A 54 -9.32 -11.08 -10.84
CA ALA A 54 -9.87 -12.44 -10.93
C ALA A 54 -10.43 -12.72 -12.33
N VAL A 55 -11.22 -11.79 -12.88
CA VAL A 55 -11.76 -11.89 -14.24
C VAL A 55 -10.62 -11.97 -15.27
N PHE A 56 -9.64 -11.06 -15.17
CA PHE A 56 -8.48 -11.07 -16.07
C PHE A 56 -7.72 -12.40 -16.03
N LEU A 57 -7.44 -12.91 -14.84
CA LEU A 57 -6.72 -14.18 -14.66
C LEU A 57 -7.54 -15.37 -15.15
N ALA A 58 -8.86 -15.39 -14.92
CA ALA A 58 -9.75 -16.44 -15.38
C ALA A 58 -9.86 -16.46 -16.92
N VAL A 59 -9.96 -15.29 -17.55
CA VAL A 59 -10.00 -15.18 -19.02
C VAL A 59 -8.68 -15.62 -19.66
N ARG A 60 -7.54 -15.26 -19.05
CA ARG A 60 -6.21 -15.58 -19.59
C ARG A 60 -5.76 -17.01 -19.32
N GLY A 61 -6.15 -17.61 -18.22
CA GLY A 61 -5.62 -18.91 -17.78
C GLY A 61 -6.69 -19.91 -17.31
N GLY A 62 -7.96 -19.59 -17.50
CA GLY A 62 -9.08 -20.38 -17.01
C GLY A 62 -9.33 -20.20 -15.51
N TRP A 63 -10.57 -20.44 -15.06
CA TRP A 63 -10.98 -20.26 -13.67
C TRP A 63 -10.21 -21.15 -12.67
N ARG A 64 -9.71 -22.31 -13.15
CA ARG A 64 -8.92 -23.23 -12.31
C ARG A 64 -7.62 -22.62 -11.81
N ARG A 65 -7.10 -21.61 -12.49
CA ARG A 65 -5.92 -20.85 -12.06
C ARG A 65 -6.13 -20.16 -10.73
N LEU A 66 -7.37 -19.78 -10.40
CA LEU A 66 -7.73 -19.13 -9.14
C LEU A 66 -7.87 -20.10 -7.97
N LEU A 67 -7.86 -21.41 -8.22
CA LEU A 67 -7.97 -22.40 -7.16
C LEU A 67 -6.68 -22.49 -6.36
N VAL A 68 -6.78 -22.28 -5.07
CA VAL A 68 -5.67 -22.35 -4.12
C VAL A 68 -6.05 -23.24 -2.93
N THR A 69 -5.07 -23.72 -2.20
CA THR A 69 -5.33 -24.48 -0.98
C THR A 69 -5.85 -23.55 0.13
N ARG A 70 -6.54 -24.11 1.12
CA ARG A 70 -7.03 -23.34 2.28
C ARG A 70 -5.90 -22.62 3.02
N ARG A 71 -4.70 -23.22 3.07
CA ARG A 71 -3.52 -22.63 3.71
C ARG A 71 -3.03 -21.42 2.92
N GLU A 72 -2.94 -21.52 1.61
CA GLU A 72 -2.53 -20.41 0.73
C GLU A 72 -3.56 -19.27 0.77
N ALA A 73 -4.86 -19.61 0.71
CA ALA A 73 -5.92 -18.61 0.85
C ALA A 73 -5.85 -17.89 2.20
N GLY A 74 -5.68 -18.63 3.30
CA GLY A 74 -5.52 -18.05 4.64
C GLY A 74 -4.29 -17.17 4.78
N GLY A 75 -3.13 -17.62 4.27
CA GLY A 75 -1.91 -16.83 4.27
C GLY A 75 -2.04 -15.54 3.45
N ALA A 76 -2.64 -15.63 2.25
CA ALA A 76 -2.89 -14.46 1.42
C ALA A 76 -3.90 -13.50 2.07
N ALA A 77 -4.98 -14.02 2.66
CA ALA A 77 -5.97 -13.22 3.38
C ALA A 77 -5.34 -12.47 4.57
N PHE A 78 -4.57 -13.17 5.40
CA PHE A 78 -3.85 -12.56 6.53
C PHE A 78 -2.91 -11.46 6.07
N LEU A 79 -2.13 -11.72 5.02
CA LEU A 79 -1.22 -10.73 4.45
C LEU A 79 -1.99 -9.53 3.87
N GLY A 80 -3.12 -9.76 3.20
CA GLY A 80 -3.99 -8.71 2.68
C GLY A 80 -4.55 -7.82 3.78
N VAL A 81 -4.98 -8.40 4.90
CA VAL A 81 -5.44 -7.63 6.07
C VAL A 81 -4.31 -6.75 6.61
N LEU A 82 -3.10 -7.28 6.77
CA LEU A 82 -1.97 -6.51 7.29
C LEU A 82 -1.53 -5.39 6.36
N LEU A 83 -1.36 -5.69 5.07
CA LEU A 83 -0.82 -4.72 4.10
C LEU A 83 -1.90 -3.73 3.64
N LEU A 84 -3.07 -4.21 3.28
CA LEU A 84 -4.07 -3.40 2.61
C LEU A 84 -5.14 -2.85 3.57
N ALA A 85 -5.78 -3.70 4.39
CA ALA A 85 -6.79 -3.21 5.31
C ALA A 85 -6.18 -2.37 6.45
N CYS A 86 -5.21 -2.90 7.18
CA CYS A 86 -4.55 -2.17 8.26
C CYS A 86 -3.50 -1.18 7.71
N GLY A 87 -2.73 -1.54 6.69
CA GLY A 87 -1.74 -0.65 6.09
C GLY A 87 -2.41 0.51 5.35
N ASN A 88 -3.08 0.24 4.25
CA ASN A 88 -3.65 1.28 3.39
C ASN A 88 -4.96 1.87 3.95
N GLY A 89 -5.81 1.01 4.54
CA GLY A 89 -7.08 1.44 5.13
C GLY A 89 -6.92 2.38 6.31
N LEU A 90 -6.05 2.08 7.27
CA LEU A 90 -5.77 3.00 8.38
C LEU A 90 -5.10 4.30 7.90
N THR A 91 -4.33 4.25 6.80
CA THR A 91 -3.80 5.48 6.17
C THR A 91 -4.94 6.42 5.76
N SER A 92 -5.98 5.91 5.13
CA SER A 92 -7.14 6.73 4.73
C SER A 92 -7.90 7.28 5.95
N VAL A 93 -8.04 6.48 7.01
CA VAL A 93 -8.62 6.95 8.29
C VAL A 93 -7.77 8.04 8.92
N GLY A 94 -6.45 7.92 8.93
CA GLY A 94 -5.55 8.95 9.44
C GLY A 94 -5.65 10.27 8.65
N GLN A 95 -5.78 10.20 7.32
CA GLN A 95 -6.01 11.38 6.48
C GLN A 95 -7.38 12.03 6.77
N LEU A 96 -8.43 11.23 7.03
CA LEU A 96 -9.72 11.76 7.45
C LEU A 96 -9.62 12.58 8.73
N HIS A 97 -8.72 12.23 9.64
CA HIS A 97 -8.44 13.00 10.85
C HIS A 97 -7.57 14.25 10.60
N GLY A 98 -7.43 14.70 9.36
CA GLY A 98 -6.79 15.95 8.99
C GLY A 98 -5.28 15.89 8.78
N VAL A 99 -4.66 14.71 8.71
CA VAL A 99 -3.23 14.60 8.36
C VAL A 99 -3.05 14.88 6.86
N PRO A 100 -2.22 15.88 6.49
CA PRO A 100 -1.96 16.19 5.09
C PRO A 100 -1.32 15.02 4.32
N SER A 101 -1.56 14.94 3.01
CA SER A 101 -1.05 13.85 2.16
C SER A 101 0.48 13.74 2.17
N GLY A 102 1.20 14.87 2.16
CA GLY A 102 2.65 14.90 2.27
C GLY A 102 3.17 14.35 3.60
N VAL A 103 2.54 14.73 4.73
CA VAL A 103 2.89 14.21 6.06
C VAL A 103 2.54 12.73 6.16
N THR A 104 1.42 12.30 5.59
CA THR A 104 1.04 10.89 5.50
C THR A 104 2.11 10.08 4.78
N ALA A 105 2.56 10.55 3.62
CA ALA A 105 3.62 9.89 2.85
C ALA A 105 4.94 9.78 3.64
N LEU A 106 5.29 10.82 4.43
CA LEU A 106 6.45 10.79 5.32
C LEU A 106 6.33 9.72 6.41
N LEU A 107 5.18 9.67 7.09
CA LEU A 107 4.94 8.68 8.14
C LEU A 107 4.95 7.24 7.59
N VAL A 108 4.41 7.03 6.40
CA VAL A 108 4.48 5.73 5.71
C VAL A 108 5.91 5.39 5.29
N ALA A 109 6.74 6.38 4.96
CA ALA A 109 8.15 6.16 4.62
C ALA A 109 9.01 5.66 5.80
N MET A 110 8.47 5.58 7.02
CA MET A 110 9.11 4.89 8.14
C MET A 110 9.09 3.34 8.01
N VAL A 111 8.42 2.77 7.02
CA VAL A 111 8.37 1.32 6.79
C VAL A 111 9.73 0.64 6.83
N PRO A 112 10.81 1.12 6.17
CA PRO A 112 12.12 0.49 6.26
C PRO A 112 12.72 0.48 7.67
N VAL A 113 12.43 1.50 8.49
CA VAL A 113 12.85 1.56 9.90
C VAL A 113 12.23 0.42 10.68
N TRP A 114 10.91 0.25 10.57
CA TRP A 114 10.18 -0.82 11.25
C TRP A 114 10.67 -2.21 10.80
N ILE A 115 10.94 -2.39 9.50
CA ILE A 115 11.51 -3.64 8.99
C ILE A 115 12.88 -3.92 9.63
N CYS A 116 13.75 -2.92 9.75
CA CYS A 116 15.03 -3.07 10.43
C CYS A 116 14.85 -3.46 11.89
N ILE A 117 13.87 -2.87 12.60
CA ILE A 117 13.56 -3.21 13.99
C ILE A 117 13.07 -4.66 14.09
N TYR A 118 12.11 -5.11 13.26
CA TYR A 118 11.62 -6.48 13.25
C TYR A 118 12.73 -7.50 12.97
N ARG A 119 13.64 -7.21 12.03
CA ARG A 119 14.81 -8.04 11.73
C ARG A 119 15.74 -8.12 12.94
N ALA A 120 16.08 -6.98 13.54
CA ALA A 120 16.97 -6.90 14.69
C ALA A 120 16.42 -7.69 15.88
N VAL A 121 15.14 -7.54 16.21
CA VAL A 121 14.48 -8.30 17.30
C VAL A 121 14.43 -9.80 16.99
N SER A 122 14.40 -10.18 15.71
CA SER A 122 14.40 -11.59 15.27
C SER A 122 15.79 -12.22 15.18
N GLY A 123 16.84 -11.49 15.58
CA GLY A 123 18.23 -11.94 15.52
C GLY A 123 18.92 -11.74 14.17
N ASP A 124 18.23 -11.23 13.16
CA ASP A 124 18.81 -10.85 11.86
C ASP A 124 19.23 -9.38 11.91
N ARG A 125 20.50 -9.13 12.21
CA ARG A 125 21.02 -7.77 12.36
C ARG A 125 21.14 -7.08 11.01
N PRO A 126 20.46 -5.92 10.80
CA PRO A 126 20.62 -5.12 9.60
C PRO A 126 22.09 -4.67 9.43
N ARG A 127 22.55 -4.62 8.20
CA ARG A 127 23.91 -4.16 7.88
C ARG A 127 24.02 -2.66 8.15
N ALA A 128 25.22 -2.20 8.54
CA ALA A 128 25.48 -0.78 8.80
C ALA A 128 25.10 0.11 7.60
N LEU A 129 25.34 -0.37 6.37
CA LEU A 129 24.97 0.34 5.15
C LEU A 129 23.45 0.48 4.97
N GLU A 130 22.67 -0.54 5.38
CA GLU A 130 21.20 -0.49 5.35
C GLU A 130 20.70 0.57 6.35
N LEU A 131 21.25 0.57 7.56
CA LEU A 131 20.91 1.55 8.60
C LEU A 131 21.30 2.99 8.18
N ALA A 132 22.48 3.15 7.58
CA ALA A 132 22.92 4.44 7.05
C ALA A 132 21.96 4.93 5.93
N GLY A 133 21.57 4.06 4.99
CA GLY A 133 20.61 4.38 3.94
C GLY A 133 19.23 4.78 4.48
N VAL A 134 18.73 4.05 5.49
CA VAL A 134 17.50 4.39 6.21
C VAL A 134 17.63 5.75 6.89
N GLY A 135 18.74 6.02 7.58
CA GLY A 135 19.01 7.30 8.23
C GLY A 135 19.02 8.47 7.25
N VAL A 136 19.76 8.34 6.13
CA VAL A 136 19.81 9.37 5.07
C VAL A 136 18.43 9.60 4.47
N GLY A 137 17.67 8.53 4.19
CA GLY A 137 16.30 8.63 3.68
C GLY A 137 15.38 9.38 4.62
N LEU A 138 15.42 9.09 5.93
CA LEU A 138 14.63 9.80 6.94
C LEU A 138 15.01 11.27 7.08
N VAL A 139 16.30 11.59 7.06
CA VAL A 139 16.76 12.98 7.11
C VAL A 139 16.29 13.74 5.85
N GLY A 140 16.42 13.15 4.68
CA GLY A 140 15.92 13.76 3.43
C GLY A 140 14.41 14.02 3.47
N LEU A 141 13.63 13.06 3.99
CA LEU A 141 12.19 13.20 4.15
C LEU A 141 11.83 14.26 5.21
N ALA A 142 12.54 14.30 6.34
CA ALA A 142 12.35 15.32 7.36
C ALA A 142 12.59 16.73 6.79
N VAL A 143 13.66 16.92 6.03
CA VAL A 143 13.97 18.19 5.37
C VAL A 143 12.86 18.60 4.39
N LEU A 144 12.30 17.64 3.65
CA LEU A 144 11.24 17.89 2.67
C LEU A 144 9.93 18.36 3.31
N VAL A 145 9.62 17.84 4.52
CA VAL A 145 8.34 18.10 5.21
C VAL A 145 8.44 19.16 6.30
N LEU A 146 9.66 19.54 6.70
CA LEU A 146 9.82 20.65 7.65
C LEU A 146 9.19 21.92 7.07
N PRO A 147 8.23 22.54 7.78
CA PRO A 147 7.54 23.73 7.29
C PRO A 147 8.55 24.84 7.03
N THR A 148 8.67 25.28 5.80
CA THR A 148 9.39 26.51 5.41
C THR A 148 8.47 27.73 5.56
N GLY A 149 7.72 27.85 6.67
CA GLY A 149 6.80 28.96 6.87
C GLY A 149 6.02 28.88 8.17
N SER A 150 5.31 29.95 8.49
CA SER A 150 4.60 30.24 9.73
C SER A 150 3.34 29.40 10.01
N GLU A 151 3.03 28.39 9.25
CA GLU A 151 1.89 27.50 9.49
C GLU A 151 2.27 26.33 10.41
N ARG A 152 2.49 26.61 11.69
CA ARG A 152 2.45 25.58 12.74
C ARG A 152 1.00 25.23 13.05
N SER A 153 0.27 24.64 12.11
CA SER A 153 -0.96 23.93 12.45
C SER A 153 -0.56 22.70 13.26
N SER A 154 -1.09 22.57 14.46
CA SER A 154 -0.86 21.41 15.31
C SER A 154 -1.34 20.15 14.56
N LEU A 155 -0.42 19.24 14.24
CA LEU A 155 -0.79 17.97 13.59
C LEU A 155 -1.76 17.19 14.49
N PRO A 156 -2.84 16.63 13.93
CA PRO A 156 -3.82 15.88 14.69
C PRO A 156 -3.19 14.57 15.19
N LEU A 157 -2.89 14.48 16.48
CA LEU A 157 -2.18 13.36 17.11
C LEU A 157 -2.86 12.00 16.84
N VAL A 158 -4.19 11.98 16.86
CA VAL A 158 -4.96 10.75 16.57
C VAL A 158 -4.68 10.28 15.14
N GLY A 159 -4.76 11.17 14.16
CA GLY A 159 -4.47 10.85 12.77
C GLY A 159 -3.04 10.36 12.56
N VAL A 160 -2.06 11.04 13.19
CA VAL A 160 -0.65 10.64 13.17
C VAL A 160 -0.46 9.24 13.76
N ALA A 161 -1.04 8.96 14.94
CA ALA A 161 -0.94 7.65 15.59
C ALA A 161 -1.53 6.54 14.72
N VAL A 162 -2.67 6.79 14.06
CA VAL A 162 -3.31 5.84 13.14
C VAL A 162 -2.43 5.55 11.93
N ILE A 163 -1.76 6.56 11.35
CA ILE A 163 -0.85 6.35 10.21
C ILE A 163 0.43 5.63 10.65
N VAL A 164 0.96 5.90 11.83
CA VAL A 164 2.09 5.14 12.39
C VAL A 164 1.71 3.67 12.57
N LEU A 165 0.53 3.38 13.10
CA LEU A 165 0.02 2.01 13.22
C LEU A 165 -0.14 1.34 11.85
N SER A 166 -0.59 2.09 10.83
CA SER A 166 -0.66 1.64 9.44
C SER A 166 0.72 1.22 8.91
N SER A 167 1.75 2.06 9.11
CA SER A 167 3.12 1.76 8.66
C SER A 167 3.75 0.59 9.42
N LEU A 168 3.46 0.44 10.70
CA LEU A 168 3.84 -0.74 11.49
C LEU A 168 3.22 -2.03 10.93
N SER A 169 1.90 -2.00 10.64
CA SER A 169 1.19 -3.16 10.09
C SER A 169 1.73 -3.55 8.71
N TRP A 170 1.92 -2.57 7.82
CA TRP A 170 2.53 -2.80 6.50
C TRP A 170 3.91 -3.43 6.62
N SER A 171 4.74 -2.91 7.49
CA SER A 171 6.11 -3.38 7.72
C SER A 171 6.14 -4.79 8.28
N PHE A 172 5.25 -5.08 9.24
CA PHE A 172 5.11 -6.41 9.81
C PHE A 172 4.65 -7.42 8.76
N GLY A 173 3.64 -7.07 7.95
CA GLY A 173 3.19 -7.89 6.83
C GLY A 173 4.32 -8.18 5.83
N SER A 174 5.10 -7.16 5.48
CA SER A 174 6.24 -7.30 4.57
C SER A 174 7.33 -8.21 5.15
N TRP A 175 7.61 -8.09 6.43
CA TRP A 175 8.60 -8.90 7.15
C TRP A 175 8.16 -10.36 7.34
N ILE A 176 6.89 -10.61 7.67
CA ILE A 176 6.36 -11.96 7.90
C ILE A 176 6.09 -12.74 6.61
N LYS A 177 5.89 -12.03 5.47
CA LYS A 177 5.52 -12.61 4.18
C LYS A 177 6.31 -13.87 3.79
N PRO A 178 7.65 -13.95 3.91
CA PRO A 178 8.42 -15.14 3.53
C PRO A 178 8.11 -16.38 4.39
N ARG A 179 7.45 -16.21 5.54
CA ARG A 179 7.09 -17.28 6.47
C ARG A 179 5.66 -17.79 6.28
N LEU A 180 4.90 -17.15 5.38
CA LEU A 180 3.50 -17.49 5.10
C LEU A 180 3.39 -18.44 3.92
N TRP A 181 2.41 -19.33 3.99
CA TRP A 181 1.98 -20.12 2.84
C TRP A 181 1.18 -19.24 1.90
N LEU A 182 1.75 -18.94 0.76
CA LEU A 182 1.16 -18.05 -0.24
C LEU A 182 1.03 -18.78 -1.58
N PRO A 183 0.04 -18.42 -2.42
CA PRO A 183 -0.04 -18.93 -3.79
C PRO A 183 1.26 -18.69 -4.56
N GLN A 184 1.71 -19.69 -5.32
CA GLN A 184 2.90 -19.55 -6.16
C GLN A 184 2.72 -18.49 -7.25
N ASP A 185 1.50 -18.39 -7.79
CA ASP A 185 1.15 -17.30 -8.69
C ASP A 185 0.87 -16.03 -7.88
N VAL A 186 1.79 -15.07 -8.00
CA VAL A 186 1.75 -13.79 -7.27
C VAL A 186 0.48 -13.00 -7.55
N TYR A 187 -0.02 -13.06 -8.78
CA TYR A 187 -1.22 -12.35 -9.17
C TYR A 187 -2.48 -12.96 -8.55
N VAL A 188 -2.50 -14.29 -8.44
CA VAL A 188 -3.54 -15.00 -7.68
C VAL A 188 -3.44 -14.61 -6.20
N GLY A 189 -2.23 -14.64 -5.63
CA GLY A 189 -2.00 -14.20 -4.26
C GLY A 189 -2.48 -12.76 -4.01
N ALA A 190 -2.15 -11.83 -4.92
CA ALA A 190 -2.60 -10.44 -4.86
C ALA A 190 -4.13 -10.31 -4.92
N THR A 191 -4.79 -11.12 -5.77
CA THR A 191 -6.26 -11.15 -5.85
C THR A 191 -6.90 -11.54 -4.51
N TYR A 192 -6.40 -12.58 -3.85
CA TYR A 192 -6.90 -12.99 -2.53
C TYR A 192 -6.59 -11.95 -1.43
N GLN A 193 -5.45 -11.29 -1.49
CA GLN A 193 -5.11 -10.19 -0.57
C GLN A 193 -6.08 -9.03 -0.70
N LEU A 194 -6.35 -8.58 -1.93
CA LEU A 194 -7.31 -7.49 -2.21
C LEU A 194 -8.73 -7.88 -1.78
N MET A 195 -9.15 -9.11 -2.07
CA MET A 195 -10.48 -9.60 -1.70
C MET A 195 -10.66 -9.63 -0.17
N ALA A 196 -9.70 -10.18 0.56
CA ALA A 196 -9.76 -10.25 2.03
C ALA A 196 -9.72 -8.86 2.66
N ALA A 197 -8.83 -7.99 2.19
CA ALA A 197 -8.74 -6.62 2.69
C ALA A 197 -10.03 -5.84 2.44
N GLY A 198 -10.57 -5.94 1.22
CA GLY A 198 -11.83 -5.28 0.87
C GLY A 198 -13.00 -5.78 1.72
N ALA A 199 -13.11 -7.10 1.92
CA ALA A 199 -14.15 -7.68 2.77
C ALA A 199 -14.05 -7.21 4.22
N VAL A 200 -12.85 -7.20 4.80
CA VAL A 200 -12.62 -6.72 6.17
C VAL A 200 -12.96 -5.23 6.29
N MET A 201 -12.60 -4.41 5.31
CA MET A 201 -12.89 -2.98 5.34
C MET A 201 -14.38 -2.66 5.17
N ILE A 202 -15.09 -3.38 4.31
CA ILE A 202 -16.56 -3.26 4.19
C ILE A 202 -17.22 -3.66 5.51
N LEU A 203 -16.77 -4.76 6.13
CA LEU A 203 -17.28 -5.17 7.43
C LEU A 203 -17.00 -4.12 8.51
N ALA A 204 -15.79 -3.56 8.54
CA ALA A 204 -15.43 -2.48 9.46
C ALA A 204 -16.29 -1.23 9.24
N SER A 205 -16.53 -0.84 7.98
CA SER A 205 -17.44 0.26 7.62
C SER A 205 -18.86 0.03 8.14
N ALA A 206 -19.37 -1.20 8.00
CA ALA A 206 -20.69 -1.57 8.51
C ALA A 206 -20.76 -1.54 10.05
N VAL A 207 -19.72 -2.03 10.74
CA VAL A 207 -19.63 -2.04 12.22
C VAL A 207 -19.52 -0.62 12.76
N THR A 208 -18.71 0.23 12.13
CA THR A 208 -18.55 1.64 12.51
C THR A 208 -19.71 2.51 12.05
N ARG A 209 -20.67 1.91 11.33
CA ARG A 209 -21.87 2.59 10.80
C ARG A 209 -21.51 3.82 9.94
N GLU A 210 -20.47 3.69 9.15
CA GLU A 210 -20.15 4.74 8.16
C GLU A 210 -21.37 5.00 7.29
N ARG A 211 -21.70 6.27 7.09
CA ARG A 211 -22.83 6.69 6.25
C ARG A 211 -22.33 7.47 5.06
N PHE A 212 -22.79 7.10 3.89
CA PHE A 212 -22.63 7.92 2.70
C PHE A 212 -23.63 9.08 2.81
N ALA A 213 -23.13 10.29 2.87
CA ALA A 213 -23.95 11.49 2.99
C ALA A 213 -23.74 12.36 1.76
N GLY A 214 -24.76 12.41 0.90
CA GLY A 214 -24.77 13.33 -0.23
C GLY A 214 -24.45 12.72 -1.60
N GLU A 215 -24.37 13.59 -2.60
CA GLU A 215 -24.00 13.22 -3.97
C GLU A 215 -22.48 13.19 -4.10
N ILE A 216 -21.95 12.14 -4.72
CA ILE A 216 -20.51 11.99 -4.97
C ILE A 216 -20.18 12.73 -6.27
N GLY A 217 -19.33 13.74 -6.18
CA GLY A 217 -18.90 14.54 -7.32
C GLY A 217 -18.03 13.76 -8.31
N LEU A 218 -17.99 14.25 -9.55
CA LEU A 218 -17.22 13.64 -10.63
C LEU A 218 -15.73 13.53 -10.28
N ARG A 219 -15.19 14.47 -9.48
CA ARG A 219 -13.79 14.47 -9.03
C ARG A 219 -13.50 13.27 -8.13
N ALA A 220 -14.38 12.98 -7.16
CA ALA A 220 -14.24 11.83 -6.28
C ALA A 220 -14.42 10.51 -7.04
N TRP A 221 -15.36 10.41 -7.97
CA TRP A 221 -15.51 9.25 -8.85
C TRP A 221 -14.30 9.02 -9.74
N GLY A 222 -13.71 10.07 -10.31
CA GLY A 222 -12.48 9.99 -11.11
C GLY A 222 -11.29 9.50 -10.27
N ALA A 223 -11.13 10.06 -9.06
CA ALA A 223 -10.11 9.62 -8.11
C ALA A 223 -10.32 8.16 -7.66
N PHE A 224 -11.56 7.76 -7.40
CA PHE A 224 -11.88 6.37 -7.05
C PHE A 224 -11.55 5.39 -8.19
N GLY A 225 -11.95 5.71 -9.43
CA GLY A 225 -11.60 4.92 -10.62
C GLY A 225 -10.08 4.81 -10.81
N TYR A 226 -9.36 5.92 -10.61
CA TYR A 226 -7.90 5.95 -10.63
C TYR A 226 -7.31 5.00 -9.56
N LEU A 227 -7.82 5.06 -8.34
CA LEU A 227 -7.39 4.19 -7.25
C LEU A 227 -7.63 2.70 -7.55
N VAL A 228 -8.78 2.35 -8.14
CA VAL A 228 -9.09 0.97 -8.52
C VAL A 228 -8.13 0.49 -9.60
N VAL A 229 -8.05 1.18 -10.72
CA VAL A 229 -7.31 0.71 -11.91
C VAL A 229 -5.81 0.88 -11.70
N PHE A 230 -5.35 2.09 -11.47
CA PHE A 230 -3.92 2.37 -11.38
C PHE A 230 -3.36 2.02 -10.02
N GLY A 231 -3.98 2.47 -8.94
CA GLY A 231 -3.48 2.23 -7.59
C GLY A 231 -3.47 0.76 -7.19
N SER A 232 -4.54 0.04 -7.47
CA SER A 232 -4.70 -1.34 -7.02
C SER A 232 -4.35 -2.37 -8.08
N VAL A 233 -4.86 -2.27 -9.33
CA VAL A 233 -4.56 -3.29 -10.35
C VAL A 233 -3.16 -3.09 -10.90
N VAL A 234 -2.85 -1.94 -11.50
CA VAL A 234 -1.56 -1.71 -12.18
C VAL A 234 -0.41 -1.62 -11.18
N GLY A 235 -0.54 -0.75 -10.17
CA GLY A 235 0.53 -0.50 -9.18
C GLY A 235 0.84 -1.73 -8.35
N PHE A 236 -0.19 -2.43 -7.84
CA PHE A 236 0.03 -3.64 -7.04
C PHE A 236 0.56 -4.81 -7.88
N THR A 237 0.13 -4.94 -9.13
CA THR A 237 0.65 -5.93 -10.08
C THR A 237 2.13 -5.66 -10.40
N ALA A 238 2.49 -4.40 -10.68
CA ALA A 238 3.88 -4.00 -10.92
C ALA A 238 4.77 -4.27 -9.70
N TYR A 239 4.29 -3.91 -8.50
CA TYR A 239 4.98 -4.20 -7.24
C TYR A 239 5.15 -5.70 -6.99
N ALA A 240 4.09 -6.48 -7.18
CA ALA A 240 4.13 -7.92 -7.03
C ALA A 240 5.14 -8.56 -8.00
N TRP A 241 5.19 -8.09 -9.25
CA TRP A 241 6.15 -8.51 -10.27
C TRP A 241 7.58 -8.14 -9.86
N LEU A 242 7.81 -6.91 -9.40
CA LEU A 242 9.13 -6.45 -8.93
C LEU A 242 9.68 -7.33 -7.80
N LEU A 243 8.85 -7.73 -6.85
CA LEU A 243 9.26 -8.60 -5.74
C LEU A 243 9.80 -9.98 -6.18
N HIS A 244 9.51 -10.38 -7.42
CA HIS A 244 10.03 -11.63 -8.01
C HIS A 244 11.25 -11.41 -8.91
N HIS A 245 11.45 -10.18 -9.44
CA HIS A 245 12.44 -9.93 -10.48
C HIS A 245 13.52 -8.93 -10.07
N ALA A 246 13.40 -8.30 -8.91
CA ALA A 246 14.35 -7.30 -8.42
C ALA A 246 14.69 -7.52 -6.95
N PRO A 247 15.90 -7.11 -6.51
CA PRO A 247 16.28 -7.15 -5.10
C PRO A 247 15.32 -6.33 -4.24
N LEU A 248 14.93 -6.85 -3.08
CA LEU A 248 14.01 -6.19 -2.15
C LEU A 248 14.45 -4.76 -1.80
N ALA A 249 15.75 -4.54 -1.64
CA ALA A 249 16.32 -3.21 -1.37
C ALA A 249 16.01 -2.20 -2.49
N LEU A 250 16.07 -2.64 -3.76
CA LEU A 250 15.71 -1.79 -4.90
C LEU A 250 14.20 -1.54 -4.95
N VAL A 251 13.39 -2.56 -4.69
CA VAL A 251 11.92 -2.40 -4.64
C VAL A 251 11.52 -1.46 -3.51
N ALA A 252 12.16 -1.56 -2.34
CA ALA A 252 11.86 -0.73 -1.17
C ALA A 252 12.15 0.77 -1.39
N THR A 253 12.92 1.15 -2.43
CA THR A 253 13.18 2.57 -2.73
C THR A 253 11.92 3.38 -3.03
N HIS A 254 10.80 2.72 -3.42
CA HIS A 254 9.52 3.41 -3.60
C HIS A 254 9.07 4.16 -2.35
N THR A 255 9.40 3.68 -1.16
CA THR A 255 9.02 4.33 0.11
C THR A 255 9.67 5.71 0.28
N TYR A 256 10.82 5.96 -0.37
CA TYR A 256 11.50 7.26 -0.34
C TYR A 256 11.11 8.16 -1.51
N VAL A 257 10.76 7.57 -2.66
CA VAL A 257 10.37 8.34 -3.86
C VAL A 257 8.91 8.79 -3.78
N ASN A 258 8.02 7.94 -3.24
CA ASN A 258 6.60 8.26 -3.11
C ASN A 258 6.32 9.59 -2.38
N PRO A 259 6.97 9.92 -1.24
CA PRO A 259 6.78 11.23 -0.59
C PRO A 259 7.18 12.41 -1.46
N VAL A 260 8.24 12.27 -2.29
CA VAL A 260 8.66 13.33 -3.21
C VAL A 260 7.55 13.60 -4.24
N VAL A 261 6.99 12.54 -4.80
CA VAL A 261 5.85 12.65 -5.74
C VAL A 261 4.61 13.22 -5.02
N ALA A 262 4.32 12.75 -3.80
CA ALA A 262 3.15 13.20 -3.03
C ALA A 262 3.21 14.69 -2.63
N VAL A 263 4.41 15.22 -2.41
CA VAL A 263 4.59 16.66 -2.09
C VAL A 263 4.57 17.53 -3.34
N ALA A 264 4.99 16.97 -4.48
CA ALA A 264 4.97 17.69 -5.76
C ALA A 264 3.55 17.84 -6.37
N LEU A 265 2.57 17.06 -5.89
CA LEU A 265 1.17 17.06 -6.33
C LEU A 265 0.26 17.81 -5.34
#